data_12aa917b586c7a0b22951d76c903a22e
#
_entry.id   12aa917b586c7a0b22951d76c903a22e
#
_cell.length_a   1.000
_cell.length_b   1.000
_cell.length_c   1.000
_cell.angle_alpha   90.00
_cell.angle_beta   90.00
_cell.angle_gamma   90.00
#
_symmetry.space_group_name_H-M   'P 1'
#
loop_
_entity.id
_entity.type
_entity.pdbx_description
1 polymer ?
#
loop_
_entity_poly.entity_id
_entity_poly.type
_entity_poly.pdbx_seq_one_letter_code
_entity_poly.pdbx_strand_id
1 'polypeptide(L)'
;MNRTVAMPIHCPPPPTFRTPCRGRSAGAPLVCFACLVCLVCLGMASVASPSAATELAVDQAQQLDPLVTIPPETATFSKKLLPLWEQALDRPDAEPRRLAIDTIRLARGRGMEGLEVTVPRLMKALTEETDPQLRRAAAGALVALDASSAAAELATAAERDGLLVARLVEPALARWDHLPSRDGWLARIEDPALPAGLRLLAIEALGTVREPRAAAPLGRLVADRDLPPEVRLAAARALGSVSDSGLVDAAESLAATSAGASPPTGPAALGRLLAVALLERHSGAATTVLLRGLATDPEPSVATAALERLDALDPAAALAIAHDFLTVPDAGQRHLAARLTARPGDADSIGRLGPLLGDRNPSLRRFVAGTLADLGAQAALRQPVIDQGVSALGGDQWRALEQGALLLGHLDHEPAAERLIALLDHDRDEVAVSAAWGLRKLGIAETLPPLLAYATKLREKLQGQASPETLAKLGRQAQQLHQLFGILRYREADPLLREYVPKAQIENRARSSAFWALGLIHENQPDCDLAPAFAERLADVASLPPESGIVRWMAAVGLGRFKAESQLETLRAFAKRDTMFVESGIASYWAIWQITGEAMPPEPVDATRIGGWFLEPP
;
A
#
# COMPACT_ATOMS: atom_id res chain seq x y z
N MET A 1 -29.78 -25.51 9.55
CA MET A 1 -30.62 -24.35 9.95
C MET A 1 -30.20 -23.98 11.34
N ASN A 2 -29.44 -22.95 11.48
CA ASN A 2 -29.28 -21.96 12.53
C ASN A 2 -27.92 -21.27 12.30
N ARG A 3 -27.94 -20.19 11.57
CA ARG A 3 -26.81 -19.25 11.47
C ARG A 3 -26.77 -18.47 12.78
N THR A 4 -25.74 -18.67 13.58
CA THR A 4 -25.45 -17.82 14.73
C THR A 4 -24.80 -16.55 14.20
N VAL A 5 -25.58 -15.47 14.21
CA VAL A 5 -25.15 -14.12 13.87
C VAL A 5 -24.21 -13.64 14.97
N ALA A 6 -23.00 -13.25 14.61
CA ALA A 6 -22.11 -12.51 15.50
C ALA A 6 -22.75 -11.17 15.84
N MET A 7 -22.98 -10.92 17.13
CA MET A 7 -23.45 -9.61 17.63
C MET A 7 -22.32 -8.58 17.56
N PRO A 8 -22.58 -7.40 17.01
CA PRO A 8 -21.64 -6.29 17.13
C PRO A 8 -21.65 -5.72 18.55
N ILE A 9 -20.47 -5.51 19.08
CA ILE A 9 -20.24 -4.80 20.36
C ILE A 9 -20.71 -3.35 20.16
N HIS A 10 -21.72 -2.95 20.94
CA HIS A 10 -22.25 -1.60 21.00
C HIS A 10 -21.24 -0.65 21.66
N CYS A 11 -20.75 0.31 20.91
CA CYS A 11 -20.21 1.56 21.47
C CYS A 11 -21.38 2.47 21.88
N PRO A 12 -21.35 3.09 23.06
CA PRO A 12 -22.36 4.06 23.45
C PRO A 12 -22.21 5.38 22.68
N PRO A 13 -23.31 6.06 22.33
CA PRO A 13 -23.26 7.35 21.64
C PRO A 13 -22.82 8.48 22.59
N PRO A 14 -22.20 9.55 22.05
CA PRO A 14 -21.80 10.71 22.84
C PRO A 14 -23.00 11.50 23.36
N PRO A 15 -22.85 12.23 24.48
CA PRO A 15 -23.96 12.92 25.16
C PRO A 15 -24.46 14.11 24.33
N THR A 16 -25.77 14.14 24.10
CA THR A 16 -26.49 15.28 23.52
C THR A 16 -26.70 16.39 24.55
N PHE A 17 -26.09 17.54 24.30
CA PHE A 17 -26.47 18.77 25.01
C PHE A 17 -27.82 19.28 24.50
N ARG A 18 -28.85 19.24 25.35
CA ARG A 18 -30.10 19.96 25.17
C ARG A 18 -29.99 21.32 25.81
N THR A 19 -30.14 22.38 25.05
CA THR A 19 -30.48 23.72 25.57
C THR A 19 -31.97 24.00 25.31
N PRO A 20 -32.70 24.59 26.25
CA PRO A 20 -34.12 24.86 26.11
C PRO A 20 -34.38 26.22 25.45
N CYS A 21 -35.14 26.25 24.38
CA CYS A 21 -35.72 27.47 23.85
C CYS A 21 -37.05 27.82 24.57
N ARG A 22 -37.14 29.03 25.12
CA ARG A 22 -38.40 29.68 25.50
C ARG A 22 -38.48 31.07 24.86
N GLY A 23 -39.49 31.28 24.01
CA GLY A 23 -40.40 32.39 24.08
C GLY A 23 -40.23 33.60 23.18
N ARG A 24 -41.11 33.69 22.17
CA ARG A 24 -41.91 34.82 21.65
C ARG A 24 -41.25 36.19 21.35
N SER A 25 -41.27 36.66 20.15
CA SER A 25 -42.27 37.62 19.61
C SER A 25 -41.88 38.17 18.22
N ALA A 26 -42.88 38.64 17.48
CA ALA A 26 -42.91 39.02 16.10
C ALA A 26 -42.04 40.23 15.70
N GLY A 27 -41.62 40.26 14.41
CA GLY A 27 -41.12 41.46 13.74
C GLY A 27 -40.30 41.17 12.51
N ALA A 28 -40.92 41.39 11.33
CA ALA A 28 -40.43 41.74 9.99
C ALA A 28 -39.13 41.14 9.37
N PRO A 29 -39.04 40.93 8.07
CA PRO A 29 -38.00 40.17 7.43
C PRO A 29 -36.76 41.00 7.12
N LEU A 30 -35.66 40.68 7.76
CA LEU A 30 -34.30 41.07 7.30
C LEU A 30 -33.76 39.91 6.49
N VAL A 31 -33.62 40.13 5.18
CA VAL A 31 -32.95 39.21 4.26
C VAL A 31 -31.50 39.06 4.72
N CYS A 32 -31.17 37.89 5.29
CA CYS A 32 -29.84 37.60 5.82
C CYS A 32 -28.90 37.24 4.67
N PHE A 33 -27.92 38.10 4.41
CA PHE A 33 -26.83 37.93 3.43
C PHE A 33 -25.93 36.72 3.72
N ALA A 34 -26.19 35.98 4.80
CA ALA A 34 -25.44 34.79 5.20
C ALA A 34 -25.86 33.51 4.47
N CYS A 35 -27.01 33.48 3.76
CA CYS A 35 -27.44 32.30 3.01
C CYS A 35 -26.79 32.14 1.64
N LEU A 36 -26.16 33.19 1.10
CA LEU A 36 -25.49 33.11 -0.21
C LEU A 36 -24.10 32.47 -0.15
N VAL A 37 -23.46 32.49 1.00
CA VAL A 37 -22.13 31.88 1.22
C VAL A 37 -22.23 30.37 1.48
N CYS A 38 -23.35 29.89 2.02
CA CYS A 38 -23.57 28.44 2.24
C CYS A 38 -23.92 27.65 0.96
N LEU A 39 -24.41 28.30 -0.10
CA LEU A 39 -24.77 27.63 -1.36
C LEU A 39 -23.56 27.43 -2.29
N VAL A 40 -22.46 28.14 -2.08
CA VAL A 40 -21.21 27.98 -2.84
C VAL A 40 -20.35 26.86 -2.23
N CYS A 41 -20.54 26.52 -0.95
CA CYS A 41 -19.80 25.41 -0.29
C CYS A 41 -20.43 24.01 -0.51
N LEU A 42 -21.61 23.92 -1.09
CA LEU A 42 -22.30 22.62 -1.40
C LEU A 42 -22.00 22.09 -2.81
N GLY A 43 -21.16 22.77 -3.58
CA GLY A 43 -20.75 22.38 -4.93
C GLY A 43 -19.38 21.71 -5.02
N MET A 44 -18.65 21.53 -3.92
CA MET A 44 -17.51 20.60 -3.90
C MET A 44 -18.06 19.19 -3.65
N ALA A 45 -18.48 18.53 -4.73
CA ALA A 45 -18.59 17.09 -4.72
C ALA A 45 -17.27 16.55 -4.14
N SER A 46 -17.36 15.90 -2.99
CA SER A 46 -16.29 15.05 -2.49
C SER A 46 -15.91 14.13 -3.64
N VAL A 47 -14.79 14.40 -4.27
CA VAL A 47 -14.09 13.38 -5.05
C VAL A 47 -13.70 12.36 -3.98
N ALA A 48 -14.56 11.37 -3.78
CA ALA A 48 -14.21 10.21 -2.98
C ALA A 48 -12.90 9.71 -3.56
N SER A 49 -11.83 9.74 -2.76
CA SER A 49 -10.61 9.05 -3.12
C SER A 49 -11.03 7.65 -3.58
N PRO A 50 -10.58 7.15 -4.74
CA PRO A 50 -10.92 5.80 -5.14
C PRO A 50 -10.54 4.90 -3.97
N SER A 51 -11.53 4.24 -3.36
CA SER A 51 -11.27 3.23 -2.33
C SER A 51 -10.30 2.25 -2.99
N ALA A 52 -9.20 1.94 -2.31
CA ALA A 52 -8.29 0.92 -2.83
C ALA A 52 -9.13 -0.34 -3.09
N ALA A 53 -9.03 -0.90 -4.31
CA ALA A 53 -9.75 -2.12 -4.66
C ALA A 53 -9.46 -3.22 -3.65
N THR A 54 -10.46 -4.06 -3.34
CA THR A 54 -10.31 -5.19 -2.43
C THR A 54 -9.10 -6.04 -2.83
N GLU A 55 -8.17 -6.24 -1.91
CA GLU A 55 -7.01 -7.11 -2.17
C GLU A 55 -7.42 -8.57 -1.98
N LEU A 56 -7.57 -9.30 -3.09
CA LEU A 56 -7.79 -10.75 -3.06
C LEU A 56 -6.44 -11.46 -2.94
N ALA A 57 -6.16 -11.99 -1.76
CA ALA A 57 -4.94 -12.73 -1.47
C ALA A 57 -5.23 -13.96 -0.61
N VAL A 58 -4.39 -14.98 -0.73
CA VAL A 58 -4.43 -16.15 0.14
C VAL A 58 -4.10 -15.73 1.57
N ASP A 59 -5.10 -15.63 2.41
CA ASP A 59 -4.97 -15.28 3.83
C ASP A 59 -4.71 -16.50 4.72
N GLN A 60 -4.43 -16.24 6.00
CA GLN A 60 -4.19 -17.26 7.02
C GLN A 60 -5.19 -17.07 8.16
N ALA A 61 -6.27 -17.84 8.16
CA ALA A 61 -7.34 -17.73 9.16
C ALA A 61 -6.82 -17.81 10.60
N GLN A 62 -5.80 -18.63 10.85
CA GLN A 62 -5.18 -18.79 12.17
C GLN A 62 -4.49 -17.52 12.71
N GLN A 63 -4.15 -16.55 11.85
CA GLN A 63 -3.59 -15.27 12.30
C GLN A 63 -4.69 -14.27 12.71
N LEU A 64 -5.91 -14.53 12.30
CA LEU A 64 -7.07 -13.67 12.53
C LEU A 64 -7.98 -14.19 13.63
N ASP A 65 -7.74 -15.42 14.13
CA ASP A 65 -8.60 -16.05 15.12
C ASP A 65 -7.79 -16.93 16.13
N PRO A 66 -7.56 -16.45 17.34
CA PRO A 66 -7.96 -15.13 17.82
C PRO A 66 -7.11 -14.01 17.21
N LEU A 67 -7.70 -12.84 17.02
CA LEU A 67 -6.94 -11.65 16.64
C LEU A 67 -6.07 -11.24 17.85
N VAL A 68 -4.81 -11.60 17.76
CA VAL A 68 -3.78 -11.20 18.72
C VAL A 68 -3.01 -10.05 18.08
N THR A 69 -3.34 -8.82 18.48
CA THR A 69 -2.68 -7.63 17.96
C THR A 69 -1.36 -7.45 18.68
N ILE A 70 -0.26 -7.58 17.94
CA ILE A 70 1.05 -7.13 18.41
C ILE A 70 1.12 -5.64 18.09
N PRO A 71 1.33 -4.76 19.09
CA PRO A 71 1.53 -3.36 18.79
C PRO A 71 2.69 -3.21 17.80
N PRO A 72 2.54 -2.40 16.74
CA PRO A 72 3.64 -2.16 15.83
C PRO A 72 4.81 -1.58 16.61
N GLU A 73 5.99 -2.16 16.45
CA GLU A 73 7.24 -1.65 17.03
C GLU A 73 7.57 -0.33 16.32
N THR A 74 6.97 0.76 16.79
CA THR A 74 7.33 2.10 16.34
C THR A 74 8.59 2.50 17.06
N ALA A 75 9.71 2.50 16.33
CA ALA A 75 10.94 3.11 16.84
C ALA A 75 10.72 4.62 16.90
N THR A 76 10.21 5.10 18.02
CA THR A 76 10.08 6.52 18.31
C THR A 76 11.24 7.00 19.17
N PHE A 77 11.64 8.24 18.98
CA PHE A 77 12.66 8.85 19.83
C PHE A 77 11.99 9.46 21.07
N SER A 78 12.56 9.24 22.24
CA SER A 78 12.09 9.89 23.46
C SER A 78 12.27 11.41 23.37
N LYS A 79 11.26 12.18 23.75
CA LYS A 79 11.36 13.65 23.88
C LYS A 79 12.48 14.09 24.82
N LYS A 80 12.90 13.22 25.77
CA LYS A 80 14.04 13.46 26.67
C LYS A 80 15.39 13.54 25.95
N LEU A 81 15.49 13.04 24.72
CA LEU A 81 16.71 13.12 23.90
C LEU A 81 16.93 14.51 23.29
N LEU A 82 15.87 15.31 23.14
CA LEU A 82 15.97 16.61 22.49
C LEU A 82 17.00 17.56 23.14
N PRO A 83 17.05 17.73 24.48
CA PRO A 83 18.09 18.55 25.10
C PRO A 83 19.52 18.03 24.85
N LEU A 84 19.70 16.71 24.71
CA LEU A 84 21.00 16.12 24.39
C LEU A 84 21.41 16.42 22.95
N TRP A 85 20.46 16.37 22.01
CA TRP A 85 20.74 16.76 20.62
C TRP A 85 21.05 18.24 20.50
N GLU A 86 20.36 19.12 21.23
CA GLU A 86 20.68 20.54 21.29
C GLU A 86 22.10 20.78 21.82
N GLN A 87 22.49 20.08 22.91
CA GLN A 87 23.86 20.14 23.44
C GLN A 87 24.89 19.59 22.43
N ALA A 88 24.55 18.53 21.71
CA ALA A 88 25.43 17.95 20.70
C ALA A 88 25.64 18.91 19.51
N LEU A 89 24.60 19.66 19.13
CA LEU A 89 24.71 20.71 18.09
C LEU A 89 25.65 21.86 18.48
N ASP A 90 25.82 22.13 19.78
CA ASP A 90 26.68 23.18 20.31
C ASP A 90 28.13 22.70 20.58
N ARG A 91 28.47 21.40 20.34
CA ARG A 91 29.82 20.87 20.56
C ARG A 91 30.83 21.40 19.54
N PRO A 92 32.10 21.59 19.94
CA PRO A 92 33.17 22.03 19.04
C PRO A 92 33.49 20.98 17.96
N ASP A 93 33.32 19.68 18.28
CA ASP A 93 33.63 18.58 17.38
C ASP A 93 32.55 18.41 16.32
N ALA A 94 32.96 18.22 15.06
CA ALA A 94 32.04 18.10 13.92
C ALA A 94 31.18 16.83 13.97
N GLU A 95 31.72 15.71 14.43
CA GLU A 95 31.04 14.43 14.42
C GLU A 95 29.79 14.38 15.32
N PRO A 96 29.81 14.82 16.60
CA PRO A 96 28.60 14.93 17.41
C PRO A 96 27.53 15.82 16.78
N ARG A 97 27.93 16.96 16.17
CA ARG A 97 26.98 17.85 15.48
C ARG A 97 26.32 17.16 14.31
N ARG A 98 27.12 16.46 13.46
CA ARG A 98 26.61 15.73 12.30
C ARG A 98 25.61 14.66 12.72
N LEU A 99 25.95 13.84 13.72
CA LEU A 99 25.09 12.79 14.24
C LEU A 99 23.78 13.34 14.83
N ALA A 100 23.85 14.47 15.55
CA ALA A 100 22.63 15.14 16.05
C ALA A 100 21.72 15.61 14.90
N ILE A 101 22.30 16.24 13.88
CA ILE A 101 21.54 16.70 12.69
C ILE A 101 20.86 15.51 11.97
N ASP A 102 21.61 14.44 11.71
CA ASP A 102 21.09 13.24 11.05
C ASP A 102 20.01 12.57 11.88
N THR A 103 20.17 12.54 13.22
CA THR A 103 19.19 11.98 14.14
C THR A 103 17.91 12.80 14.19
N ILE A 104 18.01 14.14 14.24
CA ILE A 104 16.84 15.05 14.18
C ILE A 104 16.04 14.81 12.88
N ARG A 105 16.74 14.73 11.75
CA ARG A 105 16.12 14.44 10.45
C ARG A 105 15.40 13.09 10.44
N LEU A 106 16.05 12.05 11.00
CA LEU A 106 15.46 10.72 11.12
C LEU A 106 14.25 10.71 12.07
N ALA A 107 14.35 11.39 13.21
CA ALA A 107 13.26 11.50 14.18
C ALA A 107 12.03 12.18 13.58
N ARG A 108 12.23 13.24 12.79
CA ARG A 108 11.14 13.88 12.04
C ARG A 108 10.49 12.93 11.04
N GLY A 109 11.29 12.18 10.29
CA GLY A 109 10.80 11.17 9.33
C GLY A 109 9.99 10.04 10.00
N ARG A 110 10.19 9.82 11.31
CA ARG A 110 9.43 8.86 12.13
C ARG A 110 8.28 9.52 12.92
N GLY A 111 7.93 10.77 12.61
CA GLY A 111 6.78 11.46 13.20
C GLY A 111 7.02 12.11 14.57
N MET A 112 8.27 12.25 15.02
CA MET A 112 8.54 12.99 16.27
C MET A 112 8.20 14.47 16.07
N GLU A 113 7.42 15.00 17.01
CA GLU A 113 7.02 16.40 17.08
C GLU A 113 7.89 17.20 18.05
N GLY A 114 7.85 18.54 17.94
CA GLY A 114 8.55 19.47 18.83
C GLY A 114 10.02 19.65 18.47
N LEU A 115 10.45 19.23 17.27
CA LEU A 115 11.81 19.37 16.77
C LEU A 115 12.10 20.78 16.24
N GLU A 116 11.10 21.62 16.10
CA GLU A 116 11.19 23.01 15.58
C GLU A 116 12.11 23.87 16.45
N VAL A 117 12.28 23.54 17.73
CA VAL A 117 13.21 24.23 18.65
C VAL A 117 14.68 24.11 18.21
N THR A 118 15.01 23.12 17.38
CA THR A 118 16.37 22.92 16.85
C THR A 118 16.68 23.80 15.63
N VAL A 119 15.67 24.39 14.99
CA VAL A 119 15.81 25.19 13.76
C VAL A 119 16.87 26.29 13.88
N PRO A 120 16.93 27.11 14.95
CA PRO A 120 17.96 28.14 15.05
C PRO A 120 19.41 27.61 15.04
N ARG A 121 19.64 26.44 15.69
CA ARG A 121 20.96 25.80 15.69
C ARG A 121 21.29 25.15 14.35
N LEU A 122 20.30 24.58 13.69
CA LEU A 122 20.45 24.05 12.33
C LEU A 122 20.75 25.16 11.32
N MET A 123 20.10 26.33 11.45
CA MET A 123 20.42 27.52 10.63
C MET A 123 21.85 28.00 10.88
N LYS A 124 22.28 28.05 12.14
CA LYS A 124 23.67 28.35 12.48
C LYS A 124 24.64 27.36 11.84
N ALA A 125 24.37 26.07 11.93
CA ALA A 125 25.19 25.05 11.27
C ALA A 125 25.20 25.22 9.73
N LEU A 126 24.08 25.55 9.12
CA LEU A 126 23.99 25.82 7.68
C LEU A 126 24.88 26.99 7.24
N THR A 127 24.95 28.06 8.03
CA THR A 127 25.62 29.32 7.68
C THR A 127 27.08 29.38 8.11
N GLU A 128 27.43 28.86 9.28
CA GLU A 128 28.73 29.05 9.91
C GLU A 128 29.69 27.85 9.74
N GLU A 129 29.16 26.64 9.44
CA GLU A 129 30.03 25.48 9.29
C GLU A 129 30.94 25.58 8.07
N THR A 130 32.19 25.16 8.26
CA THR A 130 33.17 25.08 7.16
C THR A 130 33.08 23.77 6.39
N ASP A 131 32.65 22.68 7.04
CA ASP A 131 32.46 21.38 6.41
C ASP A 131 31.22 21.36 5.50
N PRO A 132 31.38 21.14 4.18
CA PRO A 132 30.25 21.07 3.24
C PRO A 132 29.28 19.92 3.54
N GLN A 133 29.75 18.82 4.15
CA GLN A 133 28.88 17.71 4.50
C GLN A 133 27.96 18.07 5.68
N LEU A 134 28.48 18.79 6.66
CA LEU A 134 27.71 19.29 7.79
C LEU A 134 26.63 20.30 7.34
N ARG A 135 27.02 21.25 6.46
CA ARG A 135 26.06 22.20 5.87
C ARG A 135 24.96 21.47 5.09
N ARG A 136 25.32 20.46 4.27
CA ARG A 136 24.37 19.65 3.55
C ARG A 136 23.43 18.88 4.48
N ALA A 137 23.94 18.31 5.57
CA ALA A 137 23.13 17.63 6.58
C ALA A 137 22.14 18.61 7.23
N ALA A 138 22.61 19.83 7.61
CA ALA A 138 21.78 20.89 8.17
C ALA A 138 20.67 21.34 7.20
N ALA A 139 21.01 21.54 5.93
CA ALA A 139 20.02 21.86 4.89
C ALA A 139 18.96 20.76 4.79
N GLY A 140 19.37 19.47 4.77
CA GLY A 140 18.46 18.34 4.72
C GLY A 140 17.54 18.24 5.95
N ALA A 141 18.05 18.55 7.14
CA ALA A 141 17.27 18.56 8.38
C ALA A 141 16.24 19.73 8.38
N LEU A 142 16.64 20.92 7.98
CA LEU A 142 15.74 22.08 7.87
C LEU A 142 14.60 21.84 6.87
N VAL A 143 14.91 21.24 5.72
CA VAL A 143 13.89 20.85 4.73
C VAL A 143 12.95 19.77 5.29
N ALA A 144 13.49 18.77 5.99
CA ALA A 144 12.66 17.72 6.61
C ALA A 144 11.75 18.24 7.72
N LEU A 145 12.19 19.27 8.45
CA LEU A 145 11.39 19.97 9.46
C LEU A 145 10.37 20.94 8.86
N ASP A 146 10.35 21.10 7.54
CA ASP A 146 9.51 22.07 6.82
C ASP A 146 9.74 23.52 7.30
N ALA A 147 11.01 23.87 7.60
CA ALA A 147 11.41 25.14 8.20
C ALA A 147 11.45 26.25 7.15
N SER A 148 10.30 26.71 6.68
CA SER A 148 10.19 27.80 5.69
C SER A 148 10.79 29.13 6.18
N SER A 149 10.93 29.31 7.49
CA SER A 149 11.64 30.49 8.09
C SER A 149 13.13 30.53 7.74
N ALA A 150 13.73 29.42 7.31
CA ALA A 150 15.13 29.31 6.89
C ALA A 150 15.30 29.42 5.35
N ALA A 151 14.24 29.80 4.62
CA ALA A 151 14.24 29.76 3.16
C ALA A 151 15.34 30.61 2.52
N ALA A 152 15.64 31.80 3.08
CA ALA A 152 16.66 32.68 2.55
C ALA A 152 18.08 32.09 2.72
N GLU A 153 18.38 31.53 3.88
CA GLU A 153 19.67 30.92 4.19
C GLU A 153 19.84 29.63 3.37
N LEU A 154 18.76 28.86 3.19
CA LEU A 154 18.75 27.66 2.35
C LEU A 154 18.98 28.03 0.87
N ALA A 155 18.37 29.08 0.36
CA ALA A 155 18.61 29.55 -1.00
C ALA A 155 20.09 29.92 -1.19
N THR A 156 20.67 30.69 -0.26
CA THR A 156 22.09 31.05 -0.27
C THR A 156 22.99 29.80 -0.21
N ALA A 157 22.63 28.80 0.60
CA ALA A 157 23.38 27.55 0.69
C ALA A 157 23.30 26.72 -0.61
N ALA A 158 22.15 26.71 -1.27
CA ALA A 158 21.99 26.01 -2.57
C ALA A 158 22.88 26.62 -3.66
N GLU A 159 23.06 27.93 -3.66
CA GLU A 159 23.97 28.64 -4.58
C GLU A 159 25.44 28.37 -4.26
N ARG A 160 25.82 28.47 -2.98
CA ARG A 160 27.18 28.28 -2.52
C ARG A 160 27.70 26.84 -2.67
N ASP A 161 26.89 25.88 -2.27
CA ASP A 161 27.31 24.47 -2.11
C ASP A 161 26.92 23.59 -3.32
N GLY A 162 26.29 24.18 -4.33
CA GLY A 162 26.06 23.58 -5.63
C GLY A 162 24.99 22.48 -5.68
N LEU A 163 25.04 21.63 -6.72
CA LEU A 163 23.97 20.71 -7.10
C LEU A 163 23.46 19.79 -5.98
N LEU A 164 24.35 19.30 -5.11
CA LEU A 164 23.95 18.38 -4.05
C LEU A 164 23.07 19.01 -2.98
N VAL A 165 23.29 20.28 -2.67
CA VAL A 165 22.45 21.04 -1.74
C VAL A 165 21.22 21.58 -2.47
N ALA A 166 21.37 22.07 -3.69
CA ALA A 166 20.27 22.55 -4.53
C ALA A 166 19.18 21.49 -4.71
N ARG A 167 19.55 20.23 -4.94
CA ARG A 167 18.58 19.11 -5.05
C ARG A 167 17.73 18.87 -3.79
N LEU A 168 18.25 19.19 -2.63
CA LEU A 168 17.50 19.08 -1.37
C LEU A 168 16.60 20.31 -1.15
N VAL A 169 17.11 21.46 -1.47
CA VAL A 169 16.55 22.76 -1.06
C VAL A 169 15.55 23.33 -2.07
N GLU A 170 15.87 23.32 -3.37
CA GLU A 170 15.06 24.00 -4.38
C GLU A 170 13.62 23.48 -4.50
N PRO A 171 13.35 22.16 -4.41
CA PRO A 171 11.96 21.66 -4.37
C PRO A 171 11.19 22.19 -3.14
N ALA A 172 11.87 22.40 -2.01
CA ALA A 172 11.26 22.97 -0.81
C ALA A 172 10.98 24.47 -0.99
N LEU A 173 11.94 25.22 -1.52
CA LEU A 173 11.76 26.64 -1.83
C LEU A 173 10.59 26.89 -2.81
N ALA A 174 10.46 26.02 -3.82
CA ALA A 174 9.34 26.07 -4.76
C ALA A 174 8.01 25.76 -4.07
N ARG A 175 7.97 24.72 -3.20
CA ARG A 175 6.77 24.38 -2.42
C ARG A 175 6.36 25.49 -1.45
N TRP A 176 7.32 26.18 -0.86
CA TRP A 176 7.09 27.32 0.04
C TRP A 176 6.82 28.63 -0.71
N ASP A 177 6.85 28.61 -2.02
CA ASP A 177 6.67 29.79 -2.88
C ASP A 177 7.65 30.93 -2.56
N HIS A 178 8.94 30.61 -2.37
CA HIS A 178 9.95 31.55 -1.98
C HIS A 178 10.25 32.57 -3.12
N LEU A 179 9.63 33.74 -3.05
CA LEU A 179 9.69 34.76 -4.09
C LEU A 179 11.11 35.18 -4.49
N PRO A 180 12.08 35.43 -3.57
CA PRO A 180 13.42 35.84 -3.95
C PRO A 180 14.18 34.84 -4.82
N SER A 181 13.89 33.52 -4.71
CA SER A 181 14.54 32.49 -5.53
C SER A 181 14.11 32.50 -7.00
N ARG A 182 12.97 33.08 -7.32
CA ARG A 182 12.42 33.06 -8.69
C ARG A 182 13.33 33.77 -9.70
N ASP A 183 13.95 34.90 -9.34
CA ASP A 183 14.88 35.61 -10.22
C ASP A 183 16.14 34.80 -10.50
N GLY A 184 16.68 34.11 -9.49
CA GLY A 184 17.78 33.15 -9.64
C GLY A 184 17.43 31.97 -10.55
N TRP A 185 16.23 31.40 -10.43
CA TRP A 185 15.78 30.32 -11.32
C TRP A 185 15.60 30.81 -12.76
N LEU A 186 15.06 32.03 -12.98
CA LEU A 186 14.95 32.63 -14.31
C LEU A 186 16.33 32.82 -14.96
N ALA A 187 17.30 33.38 -14.20
CA ALA A 187 18.66 33.54 -14.71
C ALA A 187 19.30 32.19 -15.09
N ARG A 188 19.10 31.15 -14.29
CA ARG A 188 19.68 29.82 -14.54
C ARG A 188 19.12 29.12 -15.78
N ILE A 189 17.85 29.27 -16.11
CA ILE A 189 17.29 28.65 -17.31
C ILE A 189 17.81 29.31 -18.59
N GLU A 190 18.29 30.53 -18.53
CA GLU A 190 18.85 31.27 -19.66
C GLU A 190 20.37 31.11 -19.81
N ASP A 191 21.07 30.57 -18.81
CA ASP A 191 22.51 30.36 -18.85
C ASP A 191 22.87 29.02 -19.54
N PRO A 192 23.43 29.02 -20.77
CA PRO A 192 23.81 27.80 -21.47
C PRO A 192 25.04 27.11 -20.85
N ALA A 193 25.85 27.81 -20.06
CA ALA A 193 27.06 27.25 -19.45
C ALA A 193 26.75 26.46 -18.14
N LEU A 194 25.54 26.60 -17.62
CA LEU A 194 25.17 25.98 -16.36
C LEU A 194 25.04 24.44 -16.52
N PRO A 195 25.53 23.65 -15.54
CA PRO A 195 25.30 22.21 -15.51
C PRO A 195 23.82 21.84 -15.66
N ALA A 196 23.51 20.86 -16.51
CA ALA A 196 22.14 20.45 -16.85
C ALA A 196 21.28 20.16 -15.60
N GLY A 197 21.87 19.57 -14.54
CA GLY A 197 21.15 19.29 -13.30
C GLY A 197 20.65 20.52 -12.54
N LEU A 198 21.40 21.62 -12.53
CA LEU A 198 20.96 22.89 -11.92
C LEU A 198 19.91 23.58 -12.79
N ARG A 199 20.03 23.46 -14.11
CA ARG A 199 19.02 23.99 -15.05
C ARG A 199 17.68 23.24 -14.89
N LEU A 200 17.72 21.91 -14.77
CA LEU A 200 16.52 21.10 -14.54
C LEU A 200 15.80 21.49 -13.26
N LEU A 201 16.53 21.68 -12.14
CA LEU A 201 15.92 22.12 -10.88
C LEU A 201 15.23 23.49 -11.01
N ALA A 202 15.87 24.43 -11.71
CA ALA A 202 15.29 25.77 -11.95
C ALA A 202 14.01 25.67 -12.83
N ILE A 203 14.01 24.85 -13.88
CA ILE A 203 12.85 24.58 -14.73
C ILE A 203 11.70 24.01 -13.90
N GLU A 204 11.96 22.98 -13.10
CA GLU A 204 10.97 22.32 -12.25
C GLU A 204 10.40 23.28 -11.20
N ALA A 205 11.27 24.08 -10.57
CA ALA A 205 10.85 25.09 -9.59
C ALA A 205 9.93 26.15 -10.20
N LEU A 206 10.31 26.70 -11.37
CA LEU A 206 9.50 27.69 -12.09
C LEU A 206 8.13 27.13 -12.52
N GLY A 207 8.08 25.87 -12.95
CA GLY A 207 6.83 25.17 -13.26
C GLY A 207 5.96 24.99 -12.01
N THR A 208 6.56 24.60 -10.88
CA THR A 208 5.86 24.40 -9.60
C THR A 208 5.21 25.68 -9.10
N VAL A 209 5.95 26.79 -9.10
CA VAL A 209 5.43 28.11 -8.67
C VAL A 209 4.63 28.82 -9.76
N ARG A 210 4.53 28.22 -10.95
CA ARG A 210 3.84 28.78 -12.12
C ARG A 210 4.26 30.22 -12.44
N GLU A 211 5.58 30.45 -12.53
CA GLU A 211 6.14 31.79 -12.77
C GLU A 211 5.85 32.27 -14.20
N PRO A 212 5.01 33.28 -14.42
CA PRO A 212 4.62 33.70 -15.78
C PRO A 212 5.78 34.23 -16.63
N ARG A 213 6.79 34.85 -16.01
CA ARG A 213 7.99 35.35 -16.71
C ARG A 213 8.83 34.24 -17.34
N ALA A 214 8.65 33.00 -16.86
CA ALA A 214 9.36 31.82 -17.41
C ALA A 214 8.77 31.36 -18.75
N ALA A 215 7.56 31.79 -19.15
CA ALA A 215 6.90 31.25 -20.34
C ALA A 215 7.73 31.37 -21.61
N ALA A 216 8.27 32.58 -21.91
CA ALA A 216 9.07 32.77 -23.12
C ALA A 216 10.45 32.06 -23.05
N PRO A 217 11.23 32.11 -21.97
CA PRO A 217 12.44 31.29 -21.82
C PRO A 217 12.20 29.80 -21.96
N LEU A 218 11.17 29.24 -21.29
CA LEU A 218 10.81 27.83 -21.40
C LEU A 218 10.43 27.43 -22.83
N GLY A 219 9.70 28.30 -23.53
CA GLY A 219 9.37 28.08 -24.94
C GLY A 219 10.61 27.95 -25.83
N ARG A 220 11.65 28.78 -25.58
CA ARG A 220 12.94 28.65 -26.29
C ARG A 220 13.63 27.31 -26.00
N LEU A 221 13.65 26.88 -24.74
CA LEU A 221 14.22 25.57 -24.36
C LEU A 221 13.47 24.39 -25.01
N VAL A 222 12.17 24.46 -25.13
CA VAL A 222 11.37 23.43 -25.83
C VAL A 222 11.71 23.35 -27.30
N ALA A 223 11.91 24.51 -27.96
CA ALA A 223 12.19 24.60 -29.39
C ALA A 223 13.63 24.21 -29.75
N ASP A 224 14.58 24.37 -28.84
CA ASP A 224 16.01 24.11 -29.06
C ASP A 224 16.29 22.61 -29.18
N ARG A 225 16.60 22.15 -30.40
CA ARG A 225 16.84 20.73 -30.73
C ARG A 225 18.21 20.23 -30.29
N ASP A 226 19.12 21.13 -29.96
CA ASP A 226 20.49 20.78 -29.53
C ASP A 226 20.54 20.46 -28.03
N LEU A 227 19.46 20.79 -27.30
CA LEU A 227 19.34 20.47 -25.87
C LEU A 227 19.00 18.99 -25.65
N PRO A 228 19.50 18.41 -24.54
CA PRO A 228 19.13 17.07 -24.12
C PRO A 228 17.60 16.86 -24.00
N PRO A 229 17.07 15.69 -24.41
CA PRO A 229 15.63 15.38 -24.35
C PRO A 229 14.99 15.64 -23.01
N GLU A 230 15.69 15.34 -21.90
CA GLU A 230 15.22 15.54 -20.53
C GLU A 230 15.01 17.01 -20.18
N VAL A 231 15.89 17.90 -20.66
CA VAL A 231 15.76 19.35 -20.45
C VAL A 231 14.56 19.88 -21.22
N ARG A 232 14.42 19.48 -22.48
CA ARG A 232 13.29 19.87 -23.32
C ARG A 232 11.96 19.40 -22.76
N LEU A 233 11.89 18.16 -22.26
CA LEU A 233 10.67 17.61 -21.67
C LEU A 233 10.31 18.30 -20.35
N ALA A 234 11.30 18.57 -19.48
CA ALA A 234 11.09 19.34 -18.27
C ALA A 234 10.57 20.75 -18.60
N ALA A 235 11.18 21.41 -19.60
CA ALA A 235 10.74 22.73 -20.05
C ALA A 235 9.31 22.72 -20.62
N ALA A 236 8.93 21.70 -21.37
CA ALA A 236 7.56 21.55 -21.90
C ALA A 236 6.53 21.36 -20.77
N ARG A 237 6.83 20.53 -19.79
CA ARG A 237 5.97 20.33 -18.60
C ARG A 237 5.84 21.63 -17.80
N ALA A 238 6.95 22.29 -17.53
CA ALA A 238 6.94 23.56 -16.82
C ALA A 238 6.14 24.63 -17.58
N LEU A 239 6.31 24.73 -18.90
CA LEU A 239 5.57 25.67 -19.73
C LEU A 239 4.07 25.34 -19.77
N GLY A 240 3.69 24.07 -19.89
CA GLY A 240 2.31 23.61 -19.79
C GLY A 240 1.67 23.90 -18.43
N SER A 241 2.47 23.85 -17.34
CA SER A 241 2.01 24.23 -15.99
C SER A 241 1.86 25.75 -15.82
N VAL A 242 2.74 26.54 -16.45
CA VAL A 242 2.74 28.01 -16.38
C VAL A 242 1.61 28.63 -17.21
N SER A 243 1.34 28.08 -18.41
CA SER A 243 0.38 28.61 -19.38
C SER A 243 -0.86 27.72 -19.50
N ASP A 244 -2.02 28.33 -19.52
CA ASP A 244 -3.33 27.63 -19.70
C ASP A 244 -3.94 27.85 -21.10
N SER A 245 -3.28 28.64 -21.93
CA SER A 245 -3.71 28.99 -23.28
C SER A 245 -2.53 29.33 -24.19
N GLY A 246 -2.76 29.32 -25.52
CA GLY A 246 -1.82 29.81 -26.52
C GLY A 246 -0.72 28.84 -26.95
N LEU A 247 -0.72 27.57 -26.50
CA LEU A 247 0.31 26.58 -26.84
C LEU A 247 -0.17 25.50 -27.83
N VAL A 248 -1.42 25.53 -28.29
CA VAL A 248 -1.97 24.50 -29.17
C VAL A 248 -1.21 24.44 -30.51
N ASP A 249 -0.98 25.59 -31.16
CA ASP A 249 -0.25 25.65 -32.45
C ASP A 249 1.18 25.12 -32.31
N ALA A 250 1.84 25.43 -31.20
CA ALA A 250 3.20 24.89 -30.90
C ALA A 250 3.17 23.38 -30.69
N ALA A 251 2.16 22.88 -29.98
CA ALA A 251 1.98 21.45 -29.76
C ALA A 251 1.68 20.72 -31.09
N GLU A 252 0.82 21.25 -31.94
CA GLU A 252 0.55 20.72 -33.29
C GLU A 252 1.82 20.66 -34.15
N SER A 253 2.60 21.74 -34.15
CA SER A 253 3.87 21.81 -34.89
C SER A 253 4.87 20.76 -34.41
N LEU A 254 5.01 20.55 -33.09
CA LEU A 254 5.88 19.54 -32.50
C LEU A 254 5.42 18.10 -32.85
N ALA A 255 4.12 17.86 -32.83
CA ALA A 255 3.55 16.58 -33.20
C ALA A 255 3.73 16.29 -34.69
N ALA A 256 3.48 17.27 -35.57
CA ALA A 256 3.59 17.14 -37.03
C ALA A 256 5.03 16.89 -37.50
N THR A 257 6.03 17.59 -36.95
CA THR A 257 7.45 17.40 -37.31
C THR A 257 7.97 16.01 -37.02
N SER A 258 7.28 15.23 -36.22
CA SER A 258 7.61 13.87 -35.82
C SER A 258 6.80 12.80 -36.57
N ALA A 259 5.77 13.19 -37.31
CA ALA A 259 4.80 12.26 -37.92
C ALA A 259 5.33 11.45 -39.11
N GLY A 260 6.48 11.82 -39.69
CA GLY A 260 7.07 11.14 -40.88
C GLY A 260 8.27 10.23 -40.57
N ALA A 261 8.67 10.11 -39.31
CA ALA A 261 9.88 9.35 -38.95
C ALA A 261 9.59 7.85 -38.86
N SER A 262 10.46 7.04 -39.47
CA SER A 262 10.41 5.57 -39.41
C SER A 262 11.74 5.04 -38.84
N PRO A 263 11.71 4.31 -37.71
CA PRO A 263 10.58 3.94 -36.88
C PRO A 263 9.98 5.13 -36.06
N PRO A 264 8.69 5.12 -35.70
CA PRO A 264 8.02 6.23 -34.99
C PRO A 264 8.43 6.35 -33.52
N THR A 265 9.40 5.59 -33.07
CA THR A 265 9.91 5.49 -31.68
C THR A 265 11.20 6.31 -31.49
N GLY A 266 11.63 6.48 -30.24
CA GLY A 266 12.87 7.18 -29.91
C GLY A 266 12.77 8.70 -30.13
N PRO A 267 13.74 9.34 -30.86
CA PRO A 267 13.75 10.80 -31.04
C PRO A 267 12.49 11.37 -31.69
N ALA A 268 11.82 10.60 -32.54
CA ALA A 268 10.56 11.00 -33.16
C ALA A 268 9.39 11.04 -32.17
N ALA A 269 9.40 10.20 -31.15
CA ALA A 269 8.38 10.23 -30.09
C ALA A 269 8.52 11.47 -29.20
N LEU A 270 9.73 12.01 -29.03
CA LEU A 270 9.98 13.16 -28.17
C LEU A 270 9.09 14.36 -28.54
N GLY A 271 9.02 14.72 -29.83
CA GLY A 271 8.22 15.86 -30.27
C GLY A 271 6.74 15.73 -29.89
N ARG A 272 6.19 14.52 -30.05
CA ARG A 272 4.80 14.21 -29.67
C ARG A 272 4.61 14.22 -28.16
N LEU A 273 5.59 13.74 -27.40
CA LEU A 273 5.57 13.78 -25.94
C LEU A 273 5.64 15.23 -25.41
N LEU A 274 6.47 16.08 -26.04
CA LEU A 274 6.52 17.52 -25.77
C LEU A 274 5.17 18.18 -26.05
N ALA A 275 4.51 17.80 -27.13
CA ALA A 275 3.18 18.32 -27.48
C ALA A 275 2.15 18.03 -26.39
N VAL A 276 2.11 16.78 -25.89
CA VAL A 276 1.22 16.43 -24.77
C VAL A 276 1.53 17.25 -23.51
N ALA A 277 2.82 17.39 -23.18
CA ALA A 277 3.27 18.13 -22.00
C ALA A 277 2.88 19.61 -22.04
N LEU A 278 2.94 20.24 -23.21
CA LEU A 278 2.49 21.63 -23.40
C LEU A 278 1.00 21.82 -23.13
N LEU A 279 0.20 20.79 -23.32
CA LEU A 279 -1.26 20.83 -23.18
C LEU A 279 -1.76 20.49 -21.77
N GLU A 280 -0.88 20.39 -20.79
CA GLU A 280 -1.23 19.96 -19.42
C GLU A 280 -2.41 20.73 -18.82
N ARG A 281 -2.48 22.04 -19.02
CA ARG A 281 -3.55 22.92 -18.51
C ARG A 281 -4.50 23.46 -19.59
N HIS A 282 -4.23 23.15 -20.85
CA HIS A 282 -5.06 23.62 -21.97
C HIS A 282 -6.37 22.84 -22.07
N SER A 283 -7.41 23.54 -22.51
CA SER A 283 -8.74 22.98 -22.74
C SER A 283 -9.32 23.49 -24.07
N GLY A 284 -10.47 22.94 -24.48
CA GLY A 284 -11.16 23.34 -25.69
C GLY A 284 -11.06 22.33 -26.82
N ALA A 285 -11.82 22.58 -27.91
CA ALA A 285 -12.00 21.61 -28.98
C ALA A 285 -10.68 21.23 -29.71
N ALA A 286 -9.83 22.20 -30.01
CA ALA A 286 -8.55 21.94 -30.69
C ALA A 286 -7.63 21.05 -29.82
N THR A 287 -7.51 21.36 -28.53
CA THR A 287 -6.75 20.54 -27.57
C THR A 287 -7.28 19.10 -27.53
N THR A 288 -8.61 18.94 -27.42
CA THR A 288 -9.25 17.60 -27.37
C THR A 288 -9.01 16.82 -28.66
N VAL A 289 -9.08 17.45 -29.82
CA VAL A 289 -8.83 16.80 -31.12
C VAL A 289 -7.37 16.33 -31.21
N LEU A 290 -6.41 17.17 -30.85
CA LEU A 290 -4.99 16.82 -30.87
C LEU A 290 -4.68 15.68 -29.89
N LEU A 291 -5.15 15.76 -28.65
CA LEU A 291 -4.96 14.71 -27.65
C LEU A 291 -5.60 13.38 -28.07
N ARG A 292 -6.78 13.41 -28.70
CA ARG A 292 -7.42 12.20 -29.25
C ARG A 292 -6.55 11.52 -30.32
N GLY A 293 -5.92 12.30 -31.19
CA GLY A 293 -4.96 11.77 -32.15
C GLY A 293 -3.72 11.17 -31.49
N LEU A 294 -3.15 11.87 -30.51
CA LEU A 294 -1.96 11.40 -29.77
C LEU A 294 -2.28 10.23 -28.83
N ALA A 295 -3.50 10.09 -28.35
CA ALA A 295 -3.91 8.95 -27.53
C ALA A 295 -3.92 7.61 -28.29
N THR A 296 -3.84 7.63 -29.61
CA THR A 296 -3.70 6.43 -30.45
C THR A 296 -2.28 6.29 -31.03
N ASP A 297 -1.32 6.98 -30.46
CA ASP A 297 0.08 6.96 -30.92
C ASP A 297 0.71 5.55 -30.78
N PRO A 298 1.53 5.11 -31.74
CA PRO A 298 2.23 3.83 -31.65
C PRO A 298 3.28 3.77 -30.53
N GLU A 299 3.72 4.92 -30.02
CA GLU A 299 4.63 4.98 -28.87
C GLU A 299 3.83 4.97 -27.54
N PRO A 300 3.96 3.92 -26.71
CA PRO A 300 3.15 3.77 -25.50
C PRO A 300 3.21 4.95 -24.54
N SER A 301 4.37 5.59 -24.40
CA SER A 301 4.53 6.74 -23.51
C SER A 301 3.74 7.98 -23.97
N VAL A 302 3.66 8.20 -25.26
CA VAL A 302 2.86 9.29 -25.86
C VAL A 302 1.37 8.99 -25.69
N ALA A 303 0.95 7.80 -26.11
CA ALA A 303 -0.45 7.38 -26.05
C ALA A 303 -0.99 7.42 -24.60
N THR A 304 -0.21 6.90 -23.64
CA THR A 304 -0.58 6.92 -22.22
C THR A 304 -0.76 8.35 -21.69
N ALA A 305 0.24 9.21 -21.91
CA ALA A 305 0.18 10.59 -21.44
C ALA A 305 -0.97 11.38 -22.10
N ALA A 306 -1.20 11.17 -23.38
CA ALA A 306 -2.31 11.80 -24.10
C ALA A 306 -3.67 11.29 -23.63
N LEU A 307 -3.81 9.98 -23.37
CA LEU A 307 -5.04 9.39 -22.88
C LEU A 307 -5.39 9.86 -21.47
N GLU A 308 -4.39 9.95 -20.56
CA GLU A 308 -4.59 10.51 -19.22
C GLU A 308 -5.05 11.97 -19.26
N ARG A 309 -4.48 12.77 -20.16
CA ARG A 309 -4.91 14.16 -20.32
C ARG A 309 -6.28 14.26 -21.00
N LEU A 310 -6.57 13.43 -21.99
CA LEU A 310 -7.87 13.36 -22.67
C LEU A 310 -8.97 12.97 -21.70
N ASP A 311 -8.71 12.02 -20.79
CA ASP A 311 -9.65 11.60 -19.76
C ASP A 311 -10.11 12.75 -18.86
N ALA A 312 -9.23 13.70 -18.56
CA ALA A 312 -9.59 14.90 -17.79
C ALA A 312 -10.46 15.89 -18.58
N LEU A 313 -10.47 15.84 -19.90
CA LEU A 313 -11.20 16.78 -20.78
C LEU A 313 -12.47 16.17 -21.40
N ASP A 314 -12.36 14.92 -21.84
CA ASP A 314 -13.42 14.16 -22.51
C ASP A 314 -13.37 12.69 -22.05
N PRO A 315 -13.91 12.37 -20.85
CA PRO A 315 -13.88 11.00 -20.31
C PRO A 315 -14.54 9.96 -21.23
N ALA A 316 -15.53 10.36 -22.00
CA ALA A 316 -16.23 9.44 -22.91
C ALA A 316 -15.33 9.03 -24.09
N ALA A 317 -14.63 9.98 -24.70
CA ALA A 317 -13.66 9.69 -25.75
C ALA A 317 -12.48 8.89 -25.22
N ALA A 318 -11.99 9.21 -24.01
CA ALA A 318 -10.92 8.47 -23.37
C ALA A 318 -11.31 7.03 -23.10
N LEU A 319 -12.51 6.78 -22.58
CA LEU A 319 -13.03 5.43 -22.34
C LEU A 319 -13.12 4.61 -23.63
N ALA A 320 -13.59 5.21 -24.73
CA ALA A 320 -13.67 4.54 -26.02
C ALA A 320 -12.29 4.05 -26.52
N ILE A 321 -11.26 4.90 -26.40
CA ILE A 321 -9.88 4.53 -26.76
C ILE A 321 -9.31 3.51 -25.74
N ALA A 322 -9.61 3.65 -24.46
CA ALA A 322 -9.15 2.73 -23.43
C ALA A 322 -9.58 1.28 -23.71
N HIS A 323 -10.77 1.06 -24.26
CA HIS A 323 -11.23 -0.29 -24.61
C HIS A 323 -10.29 -1.01 -25.60
N ASP A 324 -9.72 -0.28 -26.56
CA ASP A 324 -8.74 -0.84 -27.50
C ASP A 324 -7.41 -1.16 -26.81
N PHE A 325 -7.07 -0.46 -25.73
CA PHE A 325 -5.84 -0.64 -24.98
C PHE A 325 -5.85 -1.85 -24.03
N LEU A 326 -6.98 -2.49 -23.77
CA LEU A 326 -7.05 -3.65 -22.88
C LEU A 326 -6.22 -4.84 -23.36
N THR A 327 -5.87 -4.91 -24.66
CA THR A 327 -5.15 -6.04 -25.26
C THR A 327 -3.76 -5.71 -25.81
N VAL A 328 -3.31 -4.44 -25.72
CA VAL A 328 -2.01 -4.02 -26.27
C VAL A 328 -0.83 -4.67 -25.50
N PRO A 329 0.38 -4.76 -26.11
CA PRO A 329 1.53 -5.38 -25.46
C PRO A 329 1.99 -4.66 -24.19
N ASP A 330 1.90 -3.33 -24.14
CA ASP A 330 2.39 -2.53 -23.02
C ASP A 330 1.50 -2.69 -21.77
N ALA A 331 2.11 -3.04 -20.63
CA ALA A 331 1.38 -3.29 -19.39
C ALA A 331 0.86 -2.00 -18.74
N GLY A 332 1.56 -0.88 -18.91
CA GLY A 332 1.12 0.43 -18.39
C GLY A 332 -0.15 0.91 -19.09
N GLN A 333 -0.19 0.78 -20.41
CA GLN A 333 -1.39 1.09 -21.21
C GLN A 333 -2.57 0.20 -20.81
N ARG A 334 -2.37 -1.13 -20.68
CA ARG A 334 -3.44 -2.03 -20.23
C ARG A 334 -3.93 -1.67 -18.83
N HIS A 335 -3.03 -1.26 -17.93
CA HIS A 335 -3.41 -0.88 -16.56
C HIS A 335 -4.23 0.42 -16.55
N LEU A 336 -3.81 1.44 -17.32
CA LEU A 336 -4.58 2.66 -17.49
C LEU A 336 -5.97 2.34 -18.09
N ALA A 337 -6.01 1.54 -19.14
CA ALA A 337 -7.25 1.11 -19.78
C ALA A 337 -8.19 0.39 -18.80
N ALA A 338 -7.67 -0.53 -18.01
CA ALA A 338 -8.47 -1.24 -17.00
C ALA A 338 -9.04 -0.27 -15.94
N ARG A 339 -8.25 0.72 -15.49
CA ARG A 339 -8.75 1.76 -14.55
C ARG A 339 -9.90 2.58 -15.15
N LEU A 340 -9.75 2.97 -16.42
CA LEU A 340 -10.79 3.76 -17.10
C LEU A 340 -12.04 2.91 -17.34
N THR A 341 -11.89 1.66 -17.79
CA THR A 341 -12.98 0.71 -18.02
C THR A 341 -13.74 0.34 -16.73
N ALA A 342 -13.06 0.36 -15.59
CA ALA A 342 -13.69 0.06 -14.30
C ALA A 342 -14.64 1.15 -13.79
N ARG A 343 -14.49 2.40 -14.23
CA ARG A 343 -15.24 3.56 -13.69
C ARG A 343 -16.75 3.51 -13.85
N PRO A 344 -17.33 3.09 -15.01
CA PRO A 344 -18.78 2.96 -15.14
C PRO A 344 -19.38 1.98 -14.15
N GLY A 345 -18.65 0.91 -13.78
CA GLY A 345 -19.09 -0.07 -12.81
C GLY A 345 -20.36 -0.80 -13.25
N ASP A 346 -20.46 -1.17 -14.51
CA ASP A 346 -21.60 -1.84 -15.13
C ASP A 346 -21.24 -3.22 -15.71
N ALA A 347 -22.20 -3.92 -16.27
CA ALA A 347 -22.01 -5.27 -16.83
C ALA A 347 -21.08 -5.28 -18.06
N ASP A 348 -21.05 -4.22 -18.88
CA ASP A 348 -20.11 -4.10 -20.01
C ASP A 348 -18.68 -3.97 -19.50
N SER A 349 -18.45 -3.13 -18.51
CA SER A 349 -17.16 -2.99 -17.81
C SER A 349 -16.66 -4.33 -17.28
N ILE A 350 -17.52 -5.10 -16.60
CA ILE A 350 -17.22 -6.43 -16.07
C ILE A 350 -16.80 -7.38 -17.20
N GLY A 351 -17.57 -7.43 -18.29
CA GLY A 351 -17.27 -8.28 -19.44
C GLY A 351 -15.91 -7.98 -20.08
N ARG A 352 -15.53 -6.69 -20.16
CA ARG A 352 -14.24 -6.24 -20.73
C ARG A 352 -13.06 -6.49 -19.80
N LEU A 353 -13.26 -6.39 -18.49
CA LEU A 353 -12.23 -6.63 -17.48
C LEU A 353 -11.94 -8.12 -17.25
N GLY A 354 -12.95 -8.98 -17.36
CA GLY A 354 -12.84 -10.41 -17.08
C GLY A 354 -11.62 -11.11 -17.71
N PRO A 355 -11.33 -10.95 -19.01
CA PRO A 355 -10.17 -11.56 -19.65
C PRO A 355 -8.81 -11.17 -19.02
N LEU A 356 -8.72 -9.99 -18.38
CA LEU A 356 -7.52 -9.51 -17.71
C LEU A 356 -7.23 -10.20 -16.37
N LEU A 357 -8.12 -11.06 -15.86
CA LEU A 357 -7.81 -12.00 -14.77
C LEU A 357 -6.63 -12.91 -15.13
N GLY A 358 -6.42 -13.17 -16.43
CA GLY A 358 -5.28 -13.92 -16.94
C GLY A 358 -4.07 -13.07 -17.38
N ASP A 359 -4.03 -11.77 -17.16
CA ASP A 359 -2.98 -10.90 -17.67
C ASP A 359 -1.57 -11.32 -17.21
N ARG A 360 -0.56 -11.00 -18.02
CA ARG A 360 0.84 -11.30 -17.71
C ARG A 360 1.37 -10.48 -16.55
N ASN A 361 0.87 -9.25 -16.39
CA ASN A 361 1.30 -8.35 -15.31
C ASN A 361 0.55 -8.68 -14.01
N PRO A 362 1.26 -9.06 -12.93
CA PRO A 362 0.63 -9.46 -11.68
C PRO A 362 -0.11 -8.32 -10.97
N SER A 363 0.35 -7.07 -11.10
CA SER A 363 -0.32 -5.91 -10.51
C SER A 363 -1.65 -5.63 -11.20
N LEU A 364 -1.70 -5.79 -12.53
CA LEU A 364 -2.94 -5.64 -13.29
C LEU A 364 -3.95 -6.74 -12.93
N ARG A 365 -3.52 -8.01 -12.84
CA ARG A 365 -4.41 -9.10 -12.41
C ARG A 365 -5.04 -8.83 -11.06
N ARG A 366 -4.22 -8.42 -10.05
CA ARG A 366 -4.71 -8.12 -8.70
C ARG A 366 -5.69 -6.95 -8.71
N PHE A 367 -5.37 -5.88 -9.44
CA PHE A 367 -6.27 -4.74 -9.60
C PHE A 367 -7.62 -5.17 -10.18
N VAL A 368 -7.62 -5.95 -11.25
CA VAL A 368 -8.85 -6.43 -11.91
C VAL A 368 -9.64 -7.36 -11.00
N ALA A 369 -8.98 -8.32 -10.35
CA ALA A 369 -9.65 -9.24 -9.43
C ALA A 369 -10.30 -8.51 -8.25
N GLY A 370 -9.59 -7.55 -7.64
CA GLY A 370 -10.14 -6.71 -6.58
C GLY A 370 -11.31 -5.85 -7.05
N THR A 371 -11.18 -5.21 -8.22
CA THR A 371 -12.27 -4.42 -8.81
C THR A 371 -13.51 -5.27 -9.07
N LEU A 372 -13.35 -6.47 -9.63
CA LEU A 372 -14.46 -7.39 -9.87
C LEU A 372 -15.08 -7.87 -8.54
N ALA A 373 -14.28 -8.12 -7.49
CA ALA A 373 -14.80 -8.46 -6.18
C ALA A 373 -15.67 -7.34 -5.59
N ASP A 374 -15.21 -6.08 -5.68
CA ASP A 374 -15.97 -4.91 -5.21
C ASP A 374 -17.29 -4.75 -5.99
N LEU A 375 -17.27 -4.94 -7.31
CA LEU A 375 -18.47 -4.91 -8.14
C LEU A 375 -19.40 -6.08 -7.82
N GLY A 376 -18.85 -7.27 -7.58
CA GLY A 376 -19.61 -8.48 -7.21
C GLY A 376 -20.28 -8.41 -5.83
N ALA A 377 -19.88 -7.47 -4.97
CA ALA A 377 -20.58 -7.19 -3.72
C ALA A 377 -21.95 -6.54 -3.95
N GLN A 378 -22.18 -5.91 -5.13
CA GLN A 378 -23.45 -5.34 -5.53
C GLN A 378 -24.35 -6.44 -6.10
N ALA A 379 -25.55 -6.61 -5.54
CA ALA A 379 -26.46 -7.70 -5.91
C ALA A 379 -26.78 -7.76 -7.42
N ALA A 380 -26.93 -6.60 -8.08
CA ALA A 380 -27.25 -6.50 -9.51
C ALA A 380 -26.07 -6.93 -10.41
N LEU A 381 -24.83 -6.81 -9.95
CA LEU A 381 -23.61 -7.11 -10.71
C LEU A 381 -22.98 -8.44 -10.32
N ARG A 382 -23.47 -9.08 -9.26
CA ARG A 382 -22.90 -10.32 -8.72
C ARG A 382 -22.84 -11.44 -9.76
N GLN A 383 -23.93 -11.67 -10.51
CA GLN A 383 -23.94 -12.74 -11.50
C GLN A 383 -23.01 -12.48 -12.69
N PRO A 384 -22.98 -11.29 -13.31
CA PRO A 384 -21.96 -10.95 -14.31
C PRO A 384 -20.53 -11.17 -13.84
N VAL A 385 -20.21 -10.86 -12.58
CA VAL A 385 -18.87 -11.09 -12.03
C VAL A 385 -18.60 -12.60 -11.83
N ILE A 386 -19.56 -13.35 -11.31
CA ILE A 386 -19.46 -14.82 -11.19
C ILE A 386 -19.18 -15.44 -12.55
N ASP A 387 -19.87 -15.01 -13.60
CA ASP A 387 -19.69 -15.54 -14.96
C ASP A 387 -18.25 -15.33 -15.47
N GLN A 388 -17.62 -14.19 -15.16
CA GLN A 388 -16.19 -13.96 -15.46
C GLN A 388 -15.27 -14.88 -14.65
N GLY A 389 -15.55 -15.06 -13.36
CA GLY A 389 -14.81 -15.99 -12.51
C GLY A 389 -14.91 -17.44 -13.00
N VAL A 390 -16.10 -17.89 -13.37
CA VAL A 390 -16.36 -19.24 -13.93
C VAL A 390 -15.63 -19.42 -15.26
N SER A 391 -15.69 -18.41 -16.14
CA SER A 391 -14.93 -18.41 -17.41
C SER A 391 -13.43 -18.52 -17.18
N ALA A 392 -12.87 -17.76 -16.23
CA ALA A 392 -11.46 -17.82 -15.86
C ALA A 392 -11.06 -19.20 -15.30
N LEU A 393 -11.90 -19.78 -14.45
CA LEU A 393 -11.67 -21.09 -13.82
C LEU A 393 -11.87 -22.28 -14.79
N GLY A 394 -12.65 -22.08 -15.86
CA GLY A 394 -12.93 -23.10 -16.88
C GLY A 394 -11.80 -23.29 -17.91
N GLY A 395 -10.88 -22.33 -18.02
CA GLY A 395 -9.76 -22.38 -18.98
C GLY A 395 -8.56 -23.18 -18.48
N ASP A 396 -7.44 -23.09 -19.24
CA ASP A 396 -6.17 -23.75 -18.95
C ASP A 396 -5.06 -22.75 -18.56
N GLN A 397 -5.32 -21.46 -18.68
CA GLN A 397 -4.33 -20.44 -18.36
C GLN A 397 -4.16 -20.32 -16.86
N TRP A 398 -3.02 -20.76 -16.32
CA TRP A 398 -2.79 -20.83 -14.88
C TRP A 398 -3.04 -19.52 -14.12
N ARG A 399 -2.77 -18.35 -14.76
CA ARG A 399 -2.99 -17.03 -14.14
C ARG A 399 -4.48 -16.73 -13.96
N ALA A 400 -5.29 -17.11 -14.96
CA ALA A 400 -6.74 -16.99 -14.88
C ALA A 400 -7.33 -17.97 -13.86
N LEU A 401 -6.81 -19.21 -13.82
CA LEU A 401 -7.20 -20.20 -12.82
C LEU A 401 -6.95 -19.71 -11.39
N GLU A 402 -5.76 -19.13 -11.13
CA GLU A 402 -5.41 -18.53 -9.84
C GLU A 402 -6.44 -17.47 -9.42
N GLN A 403 -6.67 -16.49 -10.29
CA GLN A 403 -7.55 -15.35 -9.97
C GLN A 403 -9.04 -15.76 -9.95
N GLY A 404 -9.45 -16.70 -10.79
CA GLY A 404 -10.80 -17.27 -10.77
C GLY A 404 -11.10 -18.02 -9.47
N ALA A 405 -10.13 -18.80 -8.96
CA ALA A 405 -10.26 -19.48 -7.68
C ALA A 405 -10.42 -18.50 -6.51
N LEU A 406 -9.61 -17.42 -6.50
CA LEU A 406 -9.70 -16.36 -5.49
C LEU A 406 -11.04 -15.61 -5.58
N LEU A 407 -11.46 -15.22 -6.78
CA LEU A 407 -12.68 -14.45 -6.99
C LEU A 407 -13.92 -15.25 -6.60
N LEU A 408 -14.05 -16.49 -7.07
CA LEU A 408 -15.22 -17.34 -6.79
C LEU A 408 -15.28 -17.80 -5.33
N GLY A 409 -14.11 -18.04 -4.69
CA GLY A 409 -14.05 -18.30 -3.25
C GLY A 409 -14.46 -17.08 -2.41
N HIS A 410 -14.07 -15.86 -2.84
CA HIS A 410 -14.48 -14.62 -2.18
C HIS A 410 -15.99 -14.35 -2.32
N LEU A 411 -16.55 -14.70 -3.45
CA LEU A 411 -17.98 -14.52 -3.75
C LEU A 411 -18.87 -15.66 -3.25
N ASP A 412 -18.37 -16.59 -2.45
CA ASP A 412 -19.11 -17.75 -1.94
C ASP A 412 -19.86 -18.51 -3.06
N HIS A 413 -19.21 -18.72 -4.21
CA HIS A 413 -19.80 -19.43 -5.34
C HIS A 413 -19.59 -20.95 -5.19
N GLU A 414 -20.45 -21.60 -4.45
CA GLU A 414 -20.39 -23.03 -4.13
C GLU A 414 -20.22 -23.96 -5.36
N PRO A 415 -20.86 -23.70 -6.54
CA PRO A 415 -20.70 -24.56 -7.71
C PRO A 415 -19.25 -24.68 -8.24
N ALA A 416 -18.34 -23.80 -7.82
CA ALA A 416 -16.93 -23.88 -8.18
C ALA A 416 -16.19 -25.03 -7.45
N ALA A 417 -16.74 -25.60 -6.40
CA ALA A 417 -16.07 -26.55 -5.50
C ALA A 417 -15.46 -27.76 -6.22
N GLU A 418 -16.20 -28.38 -7.13
CA GLU A 418 -15.73 -29.56 -7.89
C GLU A 418 -14.48 -29.22 -8.73
N ARG A 419 -14.51 -28.08 -9.43
CA ARG A 419 -13.36 -27.63 -10.22
C ARG A 419 -12.17 -27.26 -9.33
N LEU A 420 -12.39 -26.62 -8.18
CA LEU A 420 -11.35 -26.30 -7.23
C LEU A 420 -10.68 -27.55 -6.65
N ILE A 421 -11.45 -28.62 -6.36
CA ILE A 421 -10.89 -29.92 -5.94
C ILE A 421 -9.99 -30.48 -7.04
N ALA A 422 -10.42 -30.45 -8.31
CA ALA A 422 -9.60 -30.91 -9.42
C ALA A 422 -8.30 -30.10 -9.60
N LEU A 423 -8.27 -28.83 -9.20
CA LEU A 423 -7.10 -27.95 -9.29
C LEU A 423 -6.11 -28.12 -8.13
N LEU A 424 -6.40 -28.89 -7.09
CA LEU A 424 -5.46 -29.14 -5.98
C LEU A 424 -4.18 -29.83 -6.45
N ASP A 425 -4.26 -30.69 -7.47
CA ASP A 425 -3.10 -31.39 -8.06
C ASP A 425 -2.46 -30.62 -9.23
N HIS A 426 -2.82 -29.35 -9.43
CA HIS A 426 -2.25 -28.56 -10.53
C HIS A 426 -0.75 -28.34 -10.33
N ASP A 427 0.04 -28.37 -11.44
CA ASP A 427 1.50 -28.23 -11.39
C ASP A 427 1.97 -26.87 -10.85
N ARG A 428 1.20 -25.80 -11.13
CA ARG A 428 1.51 -24.45 -10.63
C ARG A 428 1.06 -24.28 -9.19
N ASP A 429 2.00 -23.86 -8.35
CA ASP A 429 1.78 -23.63 -6.92
C ASP A 429 0.68 -22.63 -6.65
N GLU A 430 0.68 -21.54 -7.44
CA GLU A 430 -0.26 -20.44 -7.29
C GLU A 430 -1.71 -20.96 -7.47
N VAL A 431 -1.93 -21.83 -8.45
CA VAL A 431 -3.25 -22.41 -8.73
C VAL A 431 -3.68 -23.36 -7.62
N ALA A 432 -2.80 -24.29 -7.27
CA ALA A 432 -3.11 -25.32 -6.28
C ALA A 432 -3.39 -24.71 -4.88
N VAL A 433 -2.62 -23.69 -4.47
CA VAL A 433 -2.82 -23.00 -3.19
C VAL A 433 -4.08 -22.13 -3.22
N SER A 434 -4.34 -21.41 -4.32
CA SER A 434 -5.56 -20.61 -4.46
C SER A 434 -6.82 -21.47 -4.50
N ALA A 435 -6.75 -22.66 -5.11
CA ALA A 435 -7.84 -23.64 -5.08
C ALA A 435 -8.13 -24.13 -3.66
N ALA A 436 -7.10 -24.48 -2.89
CA ALA A 436 -7.25 -24.88 -1.49
C ALA A 436 -7.84 -23.73 -0.63
N TRP A 437 -7.41 -22.49 -0.87
CA TRP A 437 -7.96 -21.30 -0.22
C TRP A 437 -9.43 -21.09 -0.61
N GLY A 438 -9.78 -21.23 -1.90
CA GLY A 438 -11.16 -21.12 -2.38
C GLY A 438 -12.08 -22.12 -1.70
N LEU A 439 -11.65 -23.40 -1.60
CA LEU A 439 -12.39 -24.45 -0.89
C LEU A 439 -12.59 -24.12 0.60
N ARG A 440 -11.56 -23.56 1.25
CA ARG A 440 -11.69 -23.09 2.63
C ARG A 440 -12.71 -21.97 2.77
N LYS A 441 -12.73 -21.01 1.83
CA LYS A 441 -13.69 -19.89 1.85
C LYS A 441 -15.11 -20.38 1.63
N LEU A 442 -15.32 -21.32 0.71
CA LEU A 442 -16.64 -21.91 0.47
C LEU A 442 -17.16 -22.70 1.68
N GLY A 443 -16.30 -23.40 2.42
CA GLY A 443 -16.68 -24.06 3.66
C GLY A 443 -17.77 -25.12 3.50
N ILE A 444 -17.77 -25.90 2.41
CA ILE A 444 -18.81 -26.86 2.06
C ILE A 444 -18.54 -28.19 2.75
N ALA A 445 -19.45 -28.63 3.62
CA ALA A 445 -19.28 -29.84 4.43
C ALA A 445 -19.15 -31.11 3.57
N GLU A 446 -19.85 -31.19 2.47
CA GLU A 446 -19.85 -32.33 1.55
C GLU A 446 -18.48 -32.55 0.89
N THR A 447 -17.64 -31.55 0.83
CA THR A 447 -16.27 -31.64 0.27
C THR A 447 -15.26 -32.21 1.27
N LEU A 448 -15.57 -32.31 2.55
CA LEU A 448 -14.62 -32.70 3.60
C LEU A 448 -14.05 -34.13 3.42
N PRO A 449 -14.83 -35.18 3.11
CA PRO A 449 -14.26 -36.50 2.95
C PRO A 449 -13.21 -36.61 1.82
N PRO A 450 -13.46 -36.16 0.59
CA PRO A 450 -12.41 -36.17 -0.45
C PRO A 450 -11.23 -35.26 -0.11
N LEU A 451 -11.42 -34.13 0.59
CA LEU A 451 -10.34 -33.26 1.01
C LEU A 451 -9.50 -33.88 2.13
N LEU A 452 -10.08 -34.64 3.04
CA LEU A 452 -9.33 -35.39 4.03
C LEU A 452 -8.46 -36.49 3.35
N ALA A 453 -9.01 -37.22 2.40
CA ALA A 453 -8.23 -38.19 1.63
C ALA A 453 -7.09 -37.54 0.86
N TYR A 454 -7.31 -36.35 0.30
CA TYR A 454 -6.27 -35.54 -0.35
C TYR A 454 -5.21 -35.08 0.65
N ALA A 455 -5.61 -34.53 1.80
CA ALA A 455 -4.70 -34.03 2.83
C ALA A 455 -3.83 -35.15 3.43
N THR A 456 -4.35 -36.40 3.52
CA THR A 456 -3.58 -37.58 3.93
C THR A 456 -2.45 -37.87 2.95
N LYS A 457 -2.75 -37.90 1.64
CA LYS A 457 -1.72 -38.06 0.60
C LYS A 457 -0.71 -36.91 0.61
N LEU A 458 -1.18 -35.68 0.89
CA LEU A 458 -0.33 -34.51 1.01
C LEU A 458 0.66 -34.66 2.18
N ARG A 459 0.20 -35.20 3.32
CA ARG A 459 1.03 -35.49 4.50
C ARG A 459 2.14 -36.50 4.19
N GLU A 460 1.83 -37.57 3.45
CA GLU A 460 2.81 -38.53 2.99
C GLU A 460 3.90 -37.86 2.11
N LYS A 461 3.49 -37.01 1.17
CA LYS A 461 4.43 -36.24 0.32
C LYS A 461 5.31 -35.29 1.14
N LEU A 462 4.79 -34.66 2.21
CA LEU A 462 5.54 -33.78 3.12
C LEU A 462 6.58 -34.52 3.96
N GLN A 463 6.43 -35.82 4.18
CA GLN A 463 7.41 -36.68 4.87
C GLN A 463 8.49 -37.20 3.92
N GLY A 464 8.26 -37.15 2.61
CA GLY A 464 9.18 -37.61 1.59
C GLY A 464 10.36 -36.67 1.34
N GLN A 465 11.32 -37.15 0.53
CA GLN A 465 12.42 -36.32 0.05
C GLN A 465 11.92 -35.43 -1.11
N ALA A 466 11.54 -34.20 -0.82
CA ALA A 466 11.16 -33.21 -1.82
C ALA A 466 12.05 -31.95 -1.71
N SER A 467 12.10 -31.14 -2.80
CA SER A 467 12.82 -29.87 -2.76
C SER A 467 12.17 -28.90 -1.75
N PRO A 468 12.95 -27.96 -1.17
CA PRO A 468 12.39 -26.96 -0.25
C PRO A 468 11.21 -26.18 -0.85
N GLU A 469 11.23 -25.90 -2.15
CA GLU A 469 10.14 -25.22 -2.86
C GLU A 469 8.87 -26.08 -2.90
N THR A 470 9.02 -27.36 -3.22
CA THR A 470 7.90 -28.31 -3.20
C THR A 470 7.32 -28.44 -1.78
N LEU A 471 8.17 -28.56 -0.77
CA LEU A 471 7.71 -28.64 0.63
C LEU A 471 6.97 -27.35 1.05
N ALA A 472 7.43 -26.18 0.63
CA ALA A 472 6.76 -24.91 0.90
C ALA A 472 5.38 -24.83 0.20
N LYS A 473 5.26 -25.32 -1.03
CA LYS A 473 3.98 -25.44 -1.74
C LYS A 473 3.00 -26.33 -0.97
N LEU A 474 3.43 -27.56 -0.72
CA LEU A 474 2.60 -28.56 -0.05
C LEU A 474 2.19 -28.08 1.36
N GLY A 475 3.09 -27.40 2.07
CA GLY A 475 2.81 -26.81 3.37
C GLY A 475 1.75 -25.72 3.32
N ARG A 476 1.76 -24.85 2.29
CA ARG A 476 0.71 -23.83 2.08
C ARG A 476 -0.66 -24.44 1.74
N GLN A 477 -0.70 -25.52 0.94
CA GLN A 477 -1.93 -26.25 0.67
C GLN A 477 -2.48 -26.93 1.94
N ALA A 478 -1.62 -27.66 2.67
CA ALA A 478 -1.98 -28.31 3.93
C ALA A 478 -2.54 -27.29 4.93
N GLN A 479 -1.92 -26.11 5.02
CA GLN A 479 -2.38 -25.02 5.87
C GLN A 479 -3.85 -24.65 5.58
N GLN A 480 -4.23 -24.47 4.32
CA GLN A 480 -5.60 -24.09 3.95
C GLN A 480 -6.60 -25.21 4.27
N LEU A 481 -6.23 -26.47 4.02
CA LEU A 481 -7.09 -27.62 4.32
C LEU A 481 -7.26 -27.84 5.83
N HIS A 482 -6.17 -27.73 6.63
CA HIS A 482 -6.26 -27.81 8.08
C HIS A 482 -7.16 -26.72 8.66
N GLN A 483 -7.06 -25.49 8.14
CA GLN A 483 -7.94 -24.40 8.54
C GLN A 483 -9.41 -24.71 8.21
N LEU A 484 -9.70 -25.28 7.04
CA LEU A 484 -11.04 -25.72 6.69
C LEU A 484 -11.57 -26.75 7.69
N PHE A 485 -10.77 -27.77 8.01
CA PHE A 485 -11.16 -28.80 8.99
C PHE A 485 -11.43 -28.20 10.37
N GLY A 486 -10.63 -27.23 10.80
CA GLY A 486 -10.82 -26.52 12.06
C GLY A 486 -12.09 -25.67 12.07
N ILE A 487 -12.33 -24.86 11.04
CA ILE A 487 -13.51 -23.98 10.91
C ILE A 487 -14.80 -24.81 10.98
N LEU A 488 -14.84 -25.95 10.30
CA LEU A 488 -16.00 -26.84 10.27
C LEU A 488 -16.00 -27.87 11.42
N ARG A 489 -15.01 -27.82 12.34
CA ARG A 489 -14.86 -28.75 13.47
C ARG A 489 -14.96 -30.22 13.06
N TYR A 490 -14.31 -30.54 11.92
CA TYR A 490 -14.36 -31.86 11.30
C TYR A 490 -13.52 -32.87 12.07
N ARG A 491 -14.17 -33.65 12.94
CA ARG A 491 -13.52 -34.60 13.87
C ARG A 491 -12.81 -35.75 13.18
N GLU A 492 -13.26 -36.16 12.02
CA GLU A 492 -12.62 -37.21 11.23
C GLU A 492 -11.20 -36.83 10.78
N ALA A 493 -10.86 -35.53 10.77
CA ALA A 493 -9.50 -35.07 10.49
C ALA A 493 -8.57 -35.13 11.73
N ASP A 494 -9.08 -35.36 12.94
CA ASP A 494 -8.28 -35.38 14.16
C ASP A 494 -7.06 -36.31 14.08
N PRO A 495 -7.17 -37.58 13.64
CA PRO A 495 -6.01 -38.45 13.53
C PRO A 495 -4.90 -37.93 12.63
N LEU A 496 -5.26 -37.35 11.48
CA LEU A 496 -4.31 -36.73 10.55
C LEU A 496 -3.63 -35.50 11.17
N LEU A 497 -4.40 -34.62 11.82
CA LEU A 497 -3.88 -33.37 12.39
C LEU A 497 -2.92 -33.66 13.56
N ARG A 498 -3.15 -34.70 14.35
CA ARG A 498 -2.25 -35.13 15.43
C ARG A 498 -0.86 -35.52 14.94
N GLU A 499 -0.71 -35.97 13.70
CA GLU A 499 0.61 -36.28 13.13
C GLU A 499 1.52 -35.04 12.95
N TYR A 500 0.96 -33.84 13.01
CA TYR A 500 1.70 -32.58 12.93
C TYR A 500 2.13 -32.03 14.30
N VAL A 501 1.64 -32.61 15.41
CA VAL A 501 1.94 -32.15 16.77
C VAL A 501 3.38 -32.44 17.20
N PRO A 502 3.96 -33.64 16.96
CA PRO A 502 5.35 -33.89 17.30
C PRO A 502 6.30 -32.91 16.60
N LYS A 503 7.42 -32.58 17.28
CA LYS A 503 8.45 -31.76 16.65
C LYS A 503 9.05 -32.52 15.46
N ALA A 504 8.94 -31.93 14.29
CA ALA A 504 9.48 -32.50 13.06
C ALA A 504 9.96 -31.35 12.15
N GLN A 505 10.89 -31.67 11.25
CA GLN A 505 11.36 -30.72 10.22
C GLN A 505 10.34 -30.63 9.06
N ILE A 506 9.08 -30.46 9.39
CA ILE A 506 8.01 -30.25 8.44
C ILE A 506 7.72 -28.75 8.41
N GLU A 507 7.16 -28.30 7.31
CA GLU A 507 6.83 -26.89 7.09
C GLU A 507 5.97 -26.34 8.24
N ASN A 508 6.45 -25.28 8.88
CA ASN A 508 5.89 -24.74 10.12
C ASN A 508 4.46 -24.18 9.97
N ARG A 509 4.07 -23.76 8.76
CA ARG A 509 2.72 -23.27 8.48
C ARG A 509 1.69 -24.41 8.53
N ALA A 510 2.03 -25.57 7.96
CA ALA A 510 1.19 -26.76 8.05
C ALA A 510 1.05 -27.23 9.50
N ARG A 511 2.15 -27.22 10.28
CA ARG A 511 2.14 -27.58 11.69
C ARG A 511 1.28 -26.61 12.50
N SER A 512 1.53 -25.31 12.39
CA SER A 512 0.79 -24.29 13.16
C SER A 512 -0.72 -24.31 12.85
N SER A 513 -1.11 -24.54 11.59
CA SER A 513 -2.53 -24.67 11.23
C SER A 513 -3.19 -25.92 11.78
N ALA A 514 -2.43 -27.02 11.91
CA ALA A 514 -2.93 -28.24 12.57
C ALA A 514 -3.18 -27.99 14.08
N PHE A 515 -2.28 -27.30 14.78
CA PHE A 515 -2.49 -26.89 16.18
C PHE A 515 -3.75 -26.03 16.32
N TRP A 516 -3.92 -25.05 15.44
CA TRP A 516 -5.09 -24.19 15.43
C TRP A 516 -6.40 -24.97 15.17
N ALA A 517 -6.39 -25.88 14.20
CA ALA A 517 -7.53 -26.72 13.86
C ALA A 517 -7.91 -27.67 15.01
N LEU A 518 -6.92 -28.35 15.62
CA LEU A 518 -7.14 -29.19 16.80
C LEU A 518 -7.72 -28.40 17.96
N GLY A 519 -7.24 -27.15 18.15
CA GLY A 519 -7.81 -26.25 19.14
C GLY A 519 -9.30 -25.99 18.95
N LEU A 520 -9.77 -25.87 17.70
CA LEU A 520 -11.20 -25.70 17.38
C LEU A 520 -12.00 -27.01 17.47
N ILE A 521 -11.42 -28.12 17.04
CA ILE A 521 -12.07 -29.44 17.09
C ILE A 521 -12.33 -29.87 18.53
N HIS A 522 -11.40 -29.59 19.44
CA HIS A 522 -11.46 -29.93 20.86
C HIS A 522 -11.82 -28.74 21.76
N GLU A 523 -12.49 -27.74 21.22
CA GLU A 523 -12.88 -26.55 21.96
C GLU A 523 -13.73 -26.90 23.20
N ASN A 524 -13.42 -26.30 24.38
CA ASN A 524 -14.07 -26.54 25.66
C ASN A 524 -13.97 -28.01 26.17
N GLN A 525 -12.84 -28.69 25.92
CA GLN A 525 -12.52 -29.99 26.47
C GLN A 525 -11.32 -29.89 27.42
N PRO A 526 -11.51 -29.56 28.72
CA PRO A 526 -10.41 -29.31 29.67
C PRO A 526 -9.45 -30.48 29.84
N ASP A 527 -9.97 -31.71 29.73
CA ASP A 527 -9.21 -32.95 29.85
C ASP A 527 -8.67 -33.47 28.52
N CYS A 528 -8.56 -32.60 27.51
CA CYS A 528 -8.03 -32.98 26.20
C CYS A 528 -6.61 -33.57 26.34
N ASP A 529 -6.44 -34.79 25.84
CA ASP A 529 -5.17 -35.53 25.87
C ASP A 529 -4.03 -34.89 25.11
N LEU A 530 -4.32 -33.87 24.26
CA LEU A 530 -3.36 -33.07 23.54
C LEU A 530 -2.72 -31.98 24.41
N ALA A 531 -3.32 -31.59 25.55
CA ALA A 531 -2.86 -30.46 26.33
C ALA A 531 -1.39 -30.58 26.78
N PRO A 532 -0.87 -31.74 27.26
CA PRO A 532 0.54 -31.88 27.60
C PRO A 532 1.48 -31.69 26.41
N ALA A 533 1.12 -32.23 25.24
CA ALA A 533 1.94 -32.09 24.03
C ALA A 533 1.98 -30.65 23.51
N PHE A 534 0.86 -29.92 23.61
CA PHE A 534 0.78 -28.50 23.26
C PHE A 534 1.63 -27.66 24.22
N ALA A 535 1.59 -27.93 25.51
CA ALA A 535 2.42 -27.26 26.50
C ALA A 535 3.92 -27.52 26.26
N GLU A 536 4.30 -28.74 25.90
CA GLU A 536 5.67 -29.08 25.51
C GLU A 536 6.13 -28.27 24.30
N ARG A 537 5.32 -28.12 23.28
CA ARG A 537 5.67 -27.30 22.08
C ARG A 537 5.75 -25.82 22.42
N LEU A 538 4.87 -25.29 23.25
CA LEU A 538 4.95 -23.91 23.74
C LEU A 538 6.26 -23.67 24.50
N ALA A 539 6.67 -24.61 25.35
CA ALA A 539 7.83 -24.49 26.22
C ALA A 539 9.18 -24.73 25.52
N ASP A 540 9.20 -25.27 24.31
CA ASP A 540 10.43 -25.62 23.60
C ASP A 540 11.17 -24.38 23.04
N VAL A 541 11.95 -23.72 23.90
CA VAL A 541 12.82 -22.58 23.57
C VAL A 541 14.31 -22.92 23.61
N ALA A 542 14.67 -24.08 24.17
CA ALA A 542 16.07 -24.44 24.46
C ALA A 542 16.64 -25.53 23.54
N SER A 543 15.78 -26.27 22.83
CA SER A 543 16.25 -27.30 21.89
C SER A 543 16.93 -26.67 20.65
N LEU A 544 17.73 -27.45 19.92
CA LEU A 544 18.45 -26.99 18.73
C LEU A 544 17.94 -27.72 17.46
N PRO A 545 17.27 -27.02 16.54
CA PRO A 545 16.71 -25.65 16.67
C PRO A 545 15.53 -25.63 17.65
N PRO A 546 15.19 -24.45 18.24
CA PRO A 546 14.01 -24.33 19.09
C PRO A 546 12.73 -24.50 18.28
N GLU A 547 11.60 -24.71 18.94
CA GLU A 547 10.30 -24.76 18.26
C GLU A 547 9.98 -23.42 17.58
N SER A 548 9.37 -23.48 16.42
CA SER A 548 8.97 -22.30 15.66
C SER A 548 8.01 -21.39 16.44
N GLY A 549 8.25 -20.07 16.41
CA GLY A 549 7.39 -19.07 17.08
C GLY A 549 5.91 -19.19 16.71
N ILE A 550 5.59 -19.46 15.43
CA ILE A 550 4.20 -19.61 14.97
C ILE A 550 3.54 -20.90 15.51
N VAL A 551 4.31 -21.98 15.68
CA VAL A 551 3.78 -23.21 16.29
C VAL A 551 3.56 -23.01 17.78
N ARG A 552 4.51 -22.37 18.49
CA ARG A 552 4.37 -22.02 19.90
C ARG A 552 3.16 -21.09 20.15
N TRP A 553 2.96 -20.12 19.26
CA TRP A 553 1.76 -19.27 19.28
C TRP A 553 0.49 -20.10 19.22
N MET A 554 0.34 -20.97 18.21
CA MET A 554 -0.86 -21.78 18.03
C MET A 554 -1.03 -22.86 19.12
N ALA A 555 0.06 -23.31 19.72
CA ALA A 555 0.01 -24.18 20.89
C ALA A 555 -0.63 -23.48 22.09
N ALA A 556 -0.23 -22.23 22.37
CA ALA A 556 -0.86 -21.43 23.43
C ALA A 556 -2.36 -21.17 23.15
N VAL A 557 -2.72 -20.82 21.90
CA VAL A 557 -4.12 -20.65 21.47
C VAL A 557 -4.92 -21.93 21.69
N GLY A 558 -4.37 -23.10 21.29
CA GLY A 558 -5.04 -24.40 21.48
C GLY A 558 -5.30 -24.70 22.96
N LEU A 559 -4.32 -24.48 23.85
CA LEU A 559 -4.49 -24.65 25.30
C LEU A 559 -5.62 -23.78 25.85
N GLY A 560 -5.73 -22.54 25.40
CA GLY A 560 -6.83 -21.65 25.78
C GLY A 560 -8.19 -22.15 25.30
N ARG A 561 -8.29 -22.68 24.08
CA ARG A 561 -9.52 -23.24 23.52
C ARG A 561 -9.95 -24.53 24.20
N PHE A 562 -9.00 -25.39 24.54
CA PHE A 562 -9.29 -26.59 25.34
C PHE A 562 -9.82 -26.25 26.73
N LYS A 563 -9.54 -25.07 27.27
CA LYS A 563 -9.71 -24.71 28.67
C LYS A 563 -8.79 -25.56 29.58
N ALA A 564 -7.56 -25.79 29.17
CA ALA A 564 -6.60 -26.68 29.82
C ALA A 564 -6.06 -26.12 31.13
N GLU A 565 -6.82 -26.19 32.22
CA GLU A 565 -6.44 -25.68 33.55
C GLU A 565 -5.13 -26.33 34.05
N SER A 566 -4.90 -27.60 33.72
CA SER A 566 -3.66 -28.33 34.05
C SER A 566 -2.39 -27.71 33.49
N GLN A 567 -2.48 -26.82 32.50
CA GLN A 567 -1.36 -26.18 31.83
C GLN A 567 -1.19 -24.68 32.17
N LEU A 568 -1.93 -24.17 33.15
CA LEU A 568 -1.85 -22.75 33.57
C LEU A 568 -0.44 -22.33 34.01
N GLU A 569 0.33 -23.20 34.67
CA GLU A 569 1.69 -22.91 35.08
C GLU A 569 2.59 -22.65 33.85
N THR A 570 2.51 -23.50 32.85
CA THR A 570 3.24 -23.32 31.60
C THR A 570 2.83 -22.03 30.89
N LEU A 571 1.54 -21.76 30.77
CA LEU A 571 1.05 -20.50 30.16
C LEU A 571 1.56 -19.27 30.91
N ARG A 572 1.52 -19.26 32.25
CA ARG A 572 2.02 -18.15 33.08
C ARG A 572 3.52 -17.95 32.96
N ALA A 573 4.30 -19.01 32.67
CA ALA A 573 5.73 -18.89 32.45
C ALA A 573 6.06 -18.07 31.18
N PHE A 574 5.17 -18.05 30.19
CA PHE A 574 5.33 -17.30 28.92
C PHE A 574 4.49 -16.01 28.87
N ALA A 575 3.49 -15.84 29.72
CA ALA A 575 2.68 -14.63 29.83
C ALA A 575 3.37 -13.61 30.75
N LYS A 576 4.49 -13.03 30.32
CA LYS A 576 5.23 -12.00 31.06
C LYS A 576 5.12 -10.65 30.34
N ARG A 577 5.28 -9.55 31.09
CA ARG A 577 5.16 -8.20 30.53
C ARG A 577 6.14 -7.95 29.37
N ASP A 578 7.34 -8.44 29.45
CA ASP A 578 8.38 -8.37 28.41
C ASP A 578 8.10 -9.27 27.19
N THR A 579 7.18 -10.23 27.31
CA THR A 579 6.79 -11.12 26.21
C THR A 579 5.50 -10.67 25.50
N MET A 580 4.91 -9.53 25.87
CA MET A 580 3.74 -8.97 25.18
C MET A 580 4.04 -8.49 23.75
N PHE A 581 5.32 -8.46 23.35
CA PHE A 581 5.78 -8.11 22.01
C PHE A 581 6.07 -9.32 21.13
N VAL A 582 5.77 -10.52 21.61
CA VAL A 582 5.90 -11.76 20.83
C VAL A 582 4.59 -12.52 20.85
N GLU A 583 4.24 -13.11 19.71
CA GLU A 583 2.95 -13.74 19.48
C GLU A 583 2.62 -14.81 20.52
N SER A 584 3.59 -15.65 20.91
CA SER A 584 3.40 -16.70 21.90
C SER A 584 3.14 -16.16 23.32
N GLY A 585 3.69 -14.98 23.66
CA GLY A 585 3.45 -14.31 24.95
C GLY A 585 2.02 -13.77 25.04
N ILE A 586 1.59 -13.01 24.03
CA ILE A 586 0.22 -12.47 23.98
C ILE A 586 -0.81 -13.60 23.92
N ALA A 587 -0.55 -14.65 23.11
CA ALA A 587 -1.42 -15.82 23.06
C ALA A 587 -1.52 -16.56 24.40
N SER A 588 -0.44 -16.58 25.19
CA SER A 588 -0.48 -17.14 26.54
C SER A 588 -1.37 -16.33 27.49
N TYR A 589 -1.33 -14.98 27.42
CA TYR A 589 -2.28 -14.12 28.13
C TYR A 589 -3.72 -14.37 27.69
N TRP A 590 -3.96 -14.44 26.38
CA TRP A 590 -5.28 -14.76 25.84
C TRP A 590 -5.77 -16.13 26.33
N ALA A 591 -4.91 -17.14 26.35
CA ALA A 591 -5.24 -18.48 26.83
C ALA A 591 -5.59 -18.49 28.34
N ILE A 592 -4.82 -17.78 29.17
CA ILE A 592 -5.12 -17.62 30.59
C ILE A 592 -6.48 -16.96 30.79
N TRP A 593 -6.75 -15.88 30.06
CA TRP A 593 -8.06 -15.23 30.09
C TRP A 593 -9.19 -16.18 29.69
N GLN A 594 -8.99 -16.98 28.64
CA GLN A 594 -9.97 -17.98 28.22
C GLN A 594 -10.25 -19.03 29.30
N ILE A 595 -9.24 -19.45 30.06
CA ILE A 595 -9.34 -20.49 31.07
C ILE A 595 -9.93 -19.94 32.39
N THR A 596 -9.40 -18.83 32.86
CA THR A 596 -9.64 -18.33 34.24
C THR A 596 -10.58 -17.14 34.30
N GLY A 597 -10.77 -16.41 33.20
CA GLY A 597 -11.46 -15.12 33.19
C GLY A 597 -10.60 -13.96 33.73
N GLU A 598 -9.32 -14.19 34.08
CA GLU A 598 -8.41 -13.11 34.49
C GLU A 598 -8.30 -12.08 33.35
N ALA A 599 -8.44 -10.79 33.68
CA ALA A 599 -8.36 -9.73 32.68
C ALA A 599 -7.00 -9.73 31.98
N MET A 600 -7.01 -9.63 30.66
CA MET A 600 -5.77 -9.40 29.90
C MET A 600 -5.14 -8.07 30.33
N PRO A 601 -3.80 -7.97 30.42
CA PRO A 601 -3.17 -6.69 30.62
C PRO A 601 -3.64 -5.70 29.53
N PRO A 602 -3.77 -4.39 29.87
CA PRO A 602 -4.08 -3.40 28.85
C PRO A 602 -3.03 -3.47 27.73
N GLU A 603 -3.46 -3.31 26.48
CA GLU A 603 -2.55 -3.23 25.36
C GLU A 603 -1.42 -2.24 25.67
N PRO A 604 -0.15 -2.62 25.50
CA PRO A 604 0.94 -1.70 25.70
C PRO A 604 0.79 -0.56 24.70
N VAL A 605 0.56 0.65 25.23
CA VAL A 605 0.22 1.85 24.44
C VAL A 605 1.32 2.25 23.47
N ASP A 606 2.56 1.83 23.69
CA ASP A 606 3.70 1.99 22.77
C ASP A 606 4.82 1.05 23.16
N ALA A 607 5.20 0.14 22.29
CA ALA A 607 6.54 -0.43 22.31
C ALA A 607 7.51 0.62 21.77
N THR A 608 7.80 1.63 22.58
CA THR A 608 8.89 2.56 22.31
C THR A 608 10.19 1.79 22.51
N ARG A 609 10.65 1.09 21.48
CA ARG A 609 12.03 0.63 21.44
C ARG A 609 12.86 1.85 21.09
N ILE A 610 13.48 2.42 22.12
CA ILE A 610 14.53 3.41 21.94
C ILE A 610 15.70 2.62 21.36
N GLY A 611 15.92 2.75 20.05
CA GLY A 611 16.99 2.02 19.38
C GLY A 611 18.36 2.48 19.87
N GLY A 612 19.35 1.57 19.97
CA GLY A 612 20.68 1.78 20.54
C GLY A 612 21.54 2.78 19.77
N TRP A 613 21.22 4.05 19.83
CA TRP A 613 22.00 5.16 19.30
C TRP A 613 22.84 5.79 20.41
N PHE A 614 24.03 6.23 20.08
CA PHE A 614 25.01 6.72 21.05
C PHE A 614 24.56 7.99 21.82
N LEU A 615 23.49 8.65 21.40
CA LEU A 615 22.88 9.78 22.10
C LEU A 615 21.68 9.38 22.98
N GLU A 616 21.42 8.08 23.15
CA GLU A 616 20.42 7.60 24.09
C GLU A 616 20.96 7.63 25.52
N PRO A 617 20.18 8.10 26.51
CA PRO A 617 20.55 7.89 27.90
C PRO A 617 20.58 6.38 28.20
N PRO A 618 21.54 5.90 29.00
CA PRO A 618 21.67 4.51 29.38
C PRO A 618 20.42 3.95 30.07
#